data_e1f1c61c4fa7534857421d0e5e30b2dd
#
_entry.id   e1f1c61c4fa7534857421d0e5e30b2dd
#
_cell.length_a   1.000
_cell.length_b   1.000
_cell.length_c   1.000
_cell.angle_alpha   90.00
_cell.angle_beta   90.00
_cell.angle_gamma   90.00
#
_symmetry.space_group_name_H-M   'P 1'
#
loop_
_entity.id
_entity.type
_entity.pdbx_description
1 polymer ?
#
loop_
_entity_poly.entity_id
_entity_poly.type
_entity_poly.pdbx_seq_one_letter_code
_entity_poly.pdbx_strand_id
1 'polypeptide(L)'
;MDLVMDSMDKSPKDRDAFLDALQTTRSEVVAVTTYDADGTLQDCWAKGRTPRDNILRNSSFDLVTAKRRGRGYVSIPHVETIFEGYYPWVVSVVRRMPEDSPRQWISMDIRFSALAATINNVGIGQHGYCYLMDERGNMVYHPQQQLLYAGLKKEEAGRLACLGDGTYVEDTIIYTTQKVPGSTWRVVGVSYIDETVNESFWQMTRVILYAGAL
;
A
#
# COMPACT_ATOMS: atom_id res chain seq x y z
N MET A 1 1.79 -8.25 -9.73
CA MET A 1 0.99 -7.67 -10.84
C MET A 1 1.37 -8.29 -12.17
N ASP A 2 2.64 -8.47 -12.47
CA ASP A 2 3.11 -9.02 -13.76
C ASP A 2 2.53 -10.41 -14.07
N LEU A 3 2.53 -11.32 -13.10
CA LEU A 3 1.88 -12.64 -13.26
C LEU A 3 0.38 -12.56 -13.58
N VAL A 4 -0.30 -11.53 -13.07
CA VAL A 4 -1.72 -11.29 -13.37
C VAL A 4 -1.87 -10.79 -14.81
N MET A 5 -1.01 -9.91 -15.27
CA MET A 5 -0.98 -9.45 -16.66
C MET A 5 -0.70 -10.61 -17.61
N ASP A 6 0.32 -11.44 -17.33
CA ASP A 6 0.67 -12.62 -18.13
C ASP A 6 -0.49 -13.63 -18.20
N SER A 7 -1.35 -13.66 -17.17
CA SER A 7 -2.51 -14.55 -17.17
C SER A 7 -3.59 -14.12 -18.16
N MET A 8 -3.61 -12.86 -18.58
CA MET A 8 -4.60 -12.35 -19.53
C MET A 8 -4.44 -12.90 -20.95
N ASP A 9 -3.23 -13.36 -21.28
CA ASP A 9 -2.90 -13.97 -22.58
C ASP A 9 -3.20 -15.48 -22.62
N LYS A 10 -3.58 -16.09 -21.47
CA LYS A 10 -3.95 -17.50 -21.39
C LYS A 10 -5.36 -17.76 -21.92
N SER A 11 -5.67 -19.06 -22.12
CA SER A 11 -7.05 -19.45 -22.42
C SER A 11 -8.01 -18.95 -21.32
N PRO A 12 -9.28 -18.66 -21.63
CA PRO A 12 -10.24 -18.21 -20.61
C PRO A 12 -10.31 -19.14 -19.39
N LYS A 13 -10.27 -20.44 -19.62
CA LYS A 13 -10.31 -21.45 -18.54
C LYS A 13 -9.07 -21.39 -17.64
N ASP A 14 -7.89 -21.28 -18.22
CA ASP A 14 -6.62 -21.24 -17.46
C ASP A 14 -6.46 -19.91 -16.71
N ARG A 15 -6.89 -18.82 -17.33
CA ARG A 15 -6.94 -17.48 -16.69
C ARG A 15 -7.85 -17.49 -15.49
N ASP A 16 -9.09 -17.95 -15.64
CA ASP A 16 -10.08 -17.97 -14.57
C ASP A 16 -9.63 -18.87 -13.42
N ALA A 17 -9.06 -20.05 -13.73
CA ALA A 17 -8.47 -20.93 -12.72
C ALA A 17 -7.29 -20.27 -11.98
N PHE A 18 -6.42 -19.55 -12.68
CA PHE A 18 -5.31 -18.81 -12.07
C PHE A 18 -5.81 -17.70 -11.12
N LEU A 19 -6.79 -16.90 -11.58
CA LEU A 19 -7.32 -15.80 -10.79
C LEU A 19 -8.10 -16.28 -9.55
N ASP A 20 -8.84 -17.39 -9.67
CA ASP A 20 -9.49 -18.03 -8.51
C ASP A 20 -8.47 -18.56 -7.51
N ALA A 21 -7.42 -19.22 -7.99
CA ALA A 21 -6.31 -19.69 -7.14
C ALA A 21 -5.59 -18.52 -6.46
N LEU A 22 -5.33 -17.41 -7.18
CA LEU A 22 -4.74 -16.20 -6.63
C LEU A 22 -5.59 -15.65 -5.48
N GLN A 23 -6.89 -15.46 -5.68
CA GLN A 23 -7.80 -14.93 -4.65
C GLN A 23 -8.04 -15.91 -3.49
N THR A 24 -7.82 -17.20 -3.71
CA THR A 24 -7.86 -18.22 -2.65
C THR A 24 -6.64 -18.14 -1.75
N THR A 25 -5.45 -17.98 -2.34
CA THR A 25 -4.18 -17.95 -1.61
C THR A 25 -3.85 -16.56 -1.05
N ARG A 26 -4.37 -15.53 -1.68
CA ARG A 26 -4.19 -14.10 -1.34
C ARG A 26 -5.53 -13.46 -1.05
N SER A 27 -6.04 -13.70 0.16
CA SER A 27 -7.35 -13.20 0.60
C SER A 27 -7.44 -11.67 0.67
N GLU A 28 -6.29 -11.00 0.62
CA GLU A 28 -6.19 -9.55 0.51
C GLU A 28 -6.60 -9.02 -0.87
N VAL A 29 -6.54 -9.85 -1.93
CA VAL A 29 -6.99 -9.47 -3.28
C VAL A 29 -8.51 -9.55 -3.34
N VAL A 30 -9.15 -8.40 -3.41
CA VAL A 30 -10.62 -8.26 -3.44
C VAL A 30 -11.17 -8.54 -4.83
N ALA A 31 -10.54 -7.95 -5.84
CA ALA A 31 -10.94 -8.09 -7.23
C ALA A 31 -9.74 -7.90 -8.18
N VAL A 32 -9.86 -8.50 -9.36
CA VAL A 32 -9.08 -8.14 -10.54
C VAL A 32 -10.07 -7.71 -11.61
N THR A 33 -9.87 -6.53 -12.19
CA THR A 33 -10.78 -5.94 -13.16
C THR A 33 -10.02 -5.48 -14.40
N THR A 34 -10.65 -5.50 -15.56
CA THR A 34 -10.09 -4.95 -16.80
C THR A 34 -11.00 -3.89 -17.39
N TYR A 35 -10.39 -2.91 -18.04
CA TYR A 35 -11.07 -1.78 -18.65
C TYR A 35 -10.58 -1.54 -20.07
N ASP A 36 -11.47 -1.02 -20.91
CA ASP A 36 -11.13 -0.57 -22.24
C ASP A 36 -10.46 0.83 -22.23
N ALA A 37 -10.24 1.37 -23.43
CA ALA A 37 -9.62 2.69 -23.62
C ALA A 37 -10.45 3.86 -23.06
N ASP A 38 -11.75 3.68 -22.93
CA ASP A 38 -12.70 4.68 -22.42
C ASP A 38 -12.97 4.53 -20.92
N GLY A 39 -12.33 3.54 -20.26
CA GLY A 39 -12.47 3.26 -18.84
C GLY A 39 -13.76 2.50 -18.50
N THR A 40 -14.35 1.83 -19.51
CA THR A 40 -15.50 0.96 -19.29
C THR A 40 -15.02 -0.41 -18.82
N LEU A 41 -15.64 -0.93 -17.75
CA LEU A 41 -15.36 -2.24 -17.20
C LEU A 41 -15.66 -3.32 -18.26
N GLN A 42 -14.67 -4.19 -18.52
CA GLN A 42 -14.78 -5.31 -19.45
C GLN A 42 -14.97 -6.63 -18.70
N ASP A 43 -14.07 -6.93 -17.77
CA ASP A 43 -14.12 -8.17 -16.99
C ASP A 43 -13.92 -7.85 -15.50
N CYS A 44 -14.49 -8.71 -14.65
CA CYS A 44 -14.31 -8.65 -13.20
C CYS A 44 -14.20 -10.07 -12.63
N TRP A 45 -13.09 -10.35 -11.97
CA TRP A 45 -12.86 -11.57 -11.21
C TRP A 45 -12.84 -11.23 -9.73
N ALA A 46 -13.87 -11.65 -9.01
CA ALA A 46 -14.00 -11.44 -7.58
C ALA A 46 -14.65 -12.68 -6.96
N LYS A 47 -13.88 -13.40 -6.17
CA LYS A 47 -14.32 -14.67 -5.61
C LYS A 47 -15.59 -14.53 -4.78
N GLY A 48 -16.66 -15.22 -5.19
CA GLY A 48 -17.94 -15.21 -4.49
C GLY A 48 -18.66 -13.85 -4.49
N ARG A 49 -18.32 -12.94 -5.42
CA ARG A 49 -18.93 -11.62 -5.57
C ARG A 49 -19.35 -11.40 -7.01
N THR A 50 -20.51 -10.77 -7.17
CA THR A 50 -21.02 -10.37 -8.48
C THR A 50 -20.95 -8.86 -8.61
N PRO A 51 -20.40 -8.32 -9.71
CA PRO A 51 -20.51 -6.90 -10.00
C PRO A 51 -21.96 -6.48 -10.11
N ARG A 52 -22.25 -5.21 -9.81
CA ARG A 52 -23.60 -4.65 -10.01
C ARG A 52 -23.95 -4.66 -11.50
N ASP A 53 -25.22 -4.95 -11.77
CA ASP A 53 -25.78 -4.69 -13.11
C ASP A 53 -25.71 -3.19 -13.41
N ASN A 54 -25.40 -2.81 -14.64
CA ASN A 54 -25.32 -1.41 -15.12
C ASN A 54 -24.13 -0.57 -14.62
N ILE A 55 -23.01 -1.16 -14.25
CA ILE A 55 -21.78 -0.38 -14.06
C ILE A 55 -21.19 -0.05 -15.43
N LEU A 56 -21.72 0.98 -16.07
CA LEU A 56 -21.20 1.50 -17.35
C LEU A 56 -19.84 2.17 -17.18
N ARG A 57 -19.53 2.70 -15.98
CA ARG A 57 -18.22 3.25 -15.59
C ARG A 57 -18.00 2.96 -14.11
N ASN A 58 -16.89 2.34 -13.80
CA ASN A 58 -16.49 2.17 -12.41
C ASN A 58 -16.04 3.52 -11.84
N SER A 59 -16.68 3.97 -10.76
CA SER A 59 -16.32 5.20 -10.07
C SER A 59 -14.93 5.16 -9.41
N SER A 60 -14.40 3.97 -9.13
CA SER A 60 -13.09 3.78 -8.50
C SER A 60 -11.92 3.78 -9.52
N PHE A 61 -12.17 3.49 -10.80
CA PHE A 61 -11.15 3.55 -11.84
C PHE A 61 -10.95 4.98 -12.36
N ASP A 62 -9.82 5.60 -12.02
CA ASP A 62 -9.49 6.95 -12.49
C ASP A 62 -8.76 6.91 -13.84
N LEU A 63 -9.54 6.92 -14.92
CA LEU A 63 -9.04 6.94 -16.30
C LEU A 63 -8.16 8.16 -16.59
N VAL A 64 -8.45 9.32 -16.01
CA VAL A 64 -7.68 10.55 -16.23
C VAL A 64 -6.27 10.38 -15.67
N THR A 65 -6.17 9.88 -14.45
CA THR A 65 -4.88 9.58 -13.84
C THR A 65 -4.15 8.46 -14.57
N ALA A 66 -4.85 7.40 -15.00
CA ALA A 66 -4.28 6.31 -15.79
C ALA A 66 -3.65 6.81 -17.09
N LYS A 67 -4.39 7.59 -17.88
CA LYS A 67 -3.90 8.20 -19.14
C LYS A 67 -2.74 9.15 -18.91
N ARG A 68 -2.82 10.01 -17.88
CA ARG A 68 -1.76 10.98 -17.56
C ARG A 68 -0.45 10.30 -17.16
N ARG A 69 -0.51 9.20 -16.42
CA ARG A 69 0.69 8.46 -15.99
C ARG A 69 1.20 7.46 -17.02
N GLY A 70 0.40 7.08 -17.98
CA GLY A 70 0.74 6.26 -19.14
C GLY A 70 1.05 4.78 -18.85
N ARG A 71 1.69 4.46 -17.71
CA ARG A 71 2.09 3.09 -17.34
C ARG A 71 1.20 2.45 -16.27
N GLY A 72 0.50 3.26 -15.52
CA GLY A 72 -0.34 2.85 -14.39
C GLY A 72 -0.09 3.68 -13.14
N TYR A 73 -0.84 3.39 -12.09
CA TYR A 73 -0.78 4.09 -10.81
C TYR A 73 -1.21 3.19 -9.65
N VAL A 74 -0.93 3.63 -8.43
CA VAL A 74 -1.54 3.11 -7.21
C VAL A 74 -2.49 4.18 -6.70
N SER A 75 -3.75 3.81 -6.47
CA SER A 75 -4.79 4.74 -6.00
C SER A 75 -4.55 5.15 -4.55
N ILE A 76 -5.13 6.25 -4.12
CA ILE A 76 -5.36 6.50 -2.69
C ILE A 76 -6.35 5.46 -2.15
N PRO A 77 -6.35 5.17 -0.82
CA PRO A 77 -7.36 4.31 -0.22
C PRO A 77 -8.77 4.83 -0.49
N HIS A 78 -9.68 3.95 -0.92
CA HIS A 78 -11.05 4.31 -1.26
C HIS A 78 -12.00 3.13 -1.02
N VAL A 79 -13.28 3.41 -1.00
CA VAL A 79 -14.32 2.38 -0.94
C VAL A 79 -14.58 1.85 -2.35
N GLU A 80 -14.43 0.54 -2.56
CA GLU A 80 -14.82 -0.08 -3.82
C GLU A 80 -16.34 -0.25 -3.87
N THR A 81 -16.95 0.24 -4.94
CA THR A 81 -18.41 0.28 -5.10
C THR A 81 -18.93 -0.63 -6.21
N ILE A 82 -18.05 -1.40 -6.84
CA ILE A 82 -18.40 -2.28 -7.96
C ILE A 82 -19.36 -3.41 -7.58
N PHE A 83 -19.39 -3.81 -6.30
CA PHE A 83 -20.19 -4.92 -5.82
C PHE A 83 -21.52 -4.48 -5.23
N GLU A 84 -22.54 -5.34 -5.33
CA GLU A 84 -23.79 -5.12 -4.64
C GLU A 84 -23.69 -5.56 -3.17
N GLY A 85 -24.08 -4.67 -2.24
CA GLY A 85 -24.10 -4.95 -0.81
C GLY A 85 -22.73 -5.19 -0.16
N TYR A 86 -21.63 -4.93 -0.87
CA TYR A 86 -20.28 -5.11 -0.36
C TYR A 86 -19.38 -3.94 -0.76
N TYR A 87 -18.88 -3.20 0.22
CA TYR A 87 -18.14 -1.96 0.06
C TYR A 87 -16.79 -2.02 0.77
N PRO A 88 -15.84 -2.80 0.27
CA PRO A 88 -14.54 -2.93 0.92
C PRO A 88 -13.72 -1.66 0.77
N TRP A 89 -12.94 -1.36 1.78
CA TRP A 89 -11.91 -0.33 1.72
C TRP A 89 -10.67 -0.92 1.05
N VAL A 90 -10.27 -0.37 -0.08
CA VAL A 90 -9.21 -0.93 -0.93
C VAL A 90 -8.21 0.12 -1.41
N VAL A 91 -7.11 -0.39 -1.94
CA VAL A 91 -6.14 0.32 -2.77
C VAL A 91 -6.07 -0.40 -4.10
N SER A 92 -6.22 0.32 -5.19
CA SER A 92 -6.15 -0.24 -6.55
C SER A 92 -4.76 -0.06 -7.15
N VAL A 93 -4.17 -1.14 -7.59
CA VAL A 93 -2.93 -1.15 -8.38
C VAL A 93 -3.31 -1.29 -9.84
N VAL A 94 -3.20 -0.19 -10.58
CA VAL A 94 -3.56 -0.11 -11.99
C VAL A 94 -2.31 -0.23 -12.86
N ARG A 95 -2.41 -0.98 -13.98
CA ARG A 95 -1.37 -1.09 -15.00
C ARG A 95 -1.98 -0.99 -16.40
N ARG A 96 -1.19 -0.46 -17.33
CA ARG A 96 -1.54 -0.49 -18.75
C ARG A 96 -1.23 -1.85 -19.34
N MET A 97 -2.16 -2.40 -20.11
CA MET A 97 -1.97 -3.60 -20.89
C MET A 97 -1.18 -3.30 -22.19
N PRO A 98 -0.61 -4.32 -22.85
CA PRO A 98 -0.01 -4.16 -24.17
C PRO A 98 -0.98 -3.50 -25.17
N GLU A 99 -0.44 -2.77 -26.14
CA GLU A 99 -1.25 -1.98 -27.08
C GLU A 99 -2.18 -2.83 -27.96
N ASP A 100 -1.78 -4.07 -28.26
CA ASP A 100 -2.56 -5.02 -29.04
C ASP A 100 -3.70 -5.70 -28.26
N SER A 101 -3.78 -5.47 -26.95
CA SER A 101 -4.83 -6.03 -26.11
C SER A 101 -6.14 -5.25 -26.26
N PRO A 102 -7.29 -5.93 -26.42
CA PRO A 102 -8.60 -5.27 -26.35
C PRO A 102 -8.87 -4.65 -24.97
N ARG A 103 -8.19 -5.15 -23.95
CA ARG A 103 -8.17 -4.62 -22.59
C ARG A 103 -7.02 -3.64 -22.48
N GLN A 104 -7.31 -2.37 -22.25
CA GLN A 104 -6.27 -1.33 -22.20
C GLN A 104 -5.68 -1.18 -20.79
N TRP A 105 -6.47 -1.49 -19.76
CA TRP A 105 -6.08 -1.34 -18.37
C TRP A 105 -6.48 -2.57 -17.55
N ILE A 106 -5.66 -2.90 -16.59
CA ILE A 106 -5.94 -3.89 -15.57
C ILE A 106 -5.78 -3.27 -14.18
N SER A 107 -6.74 -3.52 -13.30
CA SER A 107 -6.69 -3.12 -11.89
C SER A 107 -6.74 -4.33 -10.98
N MET A 108 -5.97 -4.29 -9.91
CA MET A 108 -6.04 -5.24 -8.82
C MET A 108 -6.33 -4.48 -7.53
N ASP A 109 -7.49 -4.77 -6.93
CA ASP A 109 -7.92 -4.14 -5.69
C ASP A 109 -7.46 -4.96 -4.50
N ILE A 110 -6.66 -4.33 -3.66
CA ILE A 110 -6.08 -4.93 -2.46
C ILE A 110 -6.77 -4.33 -1.24
N ARG A 111 -7.21 -5.18 -0.33
CA ARG A 111 -7.84 -4.78 0.93
C ARG A 111 -6.90 -3.87 1.74
N PHE A 112 -7.36 -2.68 2.08
CA PHE A 112 -6.54 -1.69 2.80
C PHE A 112 -6.11 -2.17 4.19
N SER A 113 -6.95 -2.97 4.87
CA SER A 113 -6.59 -3.54 6.18
C SER A 113 -5.37 -4.47 6.13
N ALA A 114 -5.11 -5.15 5.00
CA ALA A 114 -3.93 -5.98 4.84
C ALA A 114 -2.65 -5.12 4.73
N LEU A 115 -2.73 -4.00 4.01
CA LEU A 115 -1.65 -3.01 3.97
C LEU A 115 -1.39 -2.42 5.35
N ALA A 116 -2.46 -2.01 6.05
CA ALA A 116 -2.38 -1.48 7.41
C ALA A 116 -1.73 -2.48 8.37
N ALA A 117 -2.12 -3.77 8.30
CA ALA A 117 -1.52 -4.83 9.11
C ALA A 117 -0.02 -4.99 8.83
N THR A 118 0.39 -4.90 7.55
CA THR A 118 1.81 -4.97 7.17
C THR A 118 2.60 -3.82 7.81
N ILE A 119 2.08 -2.59 7.75
CA ILE A 119 2.74 -1.41 8.35
C ILE A 119 2.78 -1.51 9.88
N ASN A 120 1.69 -1.97 10.52
CA ASN A 120 1.64 -2.13 11.98
C ASN A 120 2.62 -3.19 12.51
N ASN A 121 2.94 -4.19 11.69
CA ASN A 121 3.86 -5.26 12.07
C ASN A 121 5.34 -4.88 11.90
N VAL A 122 5.65 -3.71 11.35
CA VAL A 122 7.03 -3.23 11.28
C VAL A 122 7.44 -2.69 12.64
N GLY A 123 8.21 -3.47 13.38
CA GLY A 123 8.83 -3.04 14.63
C GLY A 123 10.14 -2.29 14.37
N ILE A 124 10.27 -1.09 14.91
CA ILE A 124 11.49 -0.29 14.88
C ILE A 124 11.84 0.09 16.33
N GLY A 125 12.81 -0.59 16.92
CA GLY A 125 13.10 -0.43 18.35
C GLY A 125 11.90 -0.77 19.23
N GLN A 126 11.81 -0.16 20.42
CA GLN A 126 10.69 -0.40 21.36
C GLN A 126 9.47 0.46 21.06
N HIS A 127 9.66 1.70 20.63
CA HIS A 127 8.60 2.69 20.43
C HIS A 127 8.54 3.24 19.01
N GLY A 128 9.47 2.82 18.13
CA GLY A 128 9.48 3.23 16.75
C GLY A 128 8.35 2.58 15.95
N TYR A 129 7.98 3.21 14.85
CA TYR A 129 6.87 2.80 13.99
C TYR A 129 7.12 3.22 12.55
N CYS A 130 6.30 2.67 11.65
CA CYS A 130 6.23 3.13 10.26
C CYS A 130 4.87 3.77 9.97
N TYR A 131 4.86 4.70 9.03
CA TYR A 131 3.64 5.24 8.45
C TYR A 131 3.78 5.47 6.94
N LEU A 132 2.67 5.71 6.26
CA LEU A 132 2.60 6.03 4.85
C LEU A 132 2.12 7.45 4.66
N MET A 133 2.80 8.20 3.81
CA MET A 133 2.38 9.51 3.33
C MET A 133 2.45 9.58 1.79
N ASP A 134 1.75 10.53 1.20
CA ASP A 134 1.91 10.85 -0.22
C ASP A 134 3.09 11.82 -0.46
N GLU A 135 3.37 12.12 -1.72
CA GLU A 135 4.43 13.04 -2.14
C GLU A 135 4.20 14.50 -1.70
N ARG A 136 3.01 14.83 -1.19
CA ARG A 136 2.65 16.16 -0.65
C ARG A 136 2.69 16.20 0.88
N GLY A 137 2.99 15.08 1.54
CA GLY A 137 2.97 14.96 2.98
C GLY A 137 1.58 14.69 3.58
N ASN A 138 0.57 14.38 2.75
CA ASN A 138 -0.71 13.94 3.29
C ASN A 138 -0.60 12.53 3.83
N MET A 139 -1.16 12.29 5.01
CA MET A 139 -1.15 10.99 5.66
C MET A 139 -2.04 10.00 4.89
N VAL A 140 -1.46 8.92 4.39
CA VAL A 140 -2.17 7.80 3.76
C VAL A 140 -2.56 6.77 4.82
N TYR A 141 -1.63 6.44 5.71
CA TYR A 141 -1.86 5.56 6.84
C TYR A 141 -0.89 5.85 7.99
N HIS A 142 -1.39 5.80 9.22
CA HIS A 142 -0.58 5.91 10.43
C HIS A 142 -1.09 4.96 11.52
N PRO A 143 -0.22 4.17 12.19
CA PRO A 143 -0.65 3.23 13.23
C PRO A 143 -1.36 3.91 14.41
N GLN A 144 -1.00 5.15 14.71
CA GLN A 144 -1.59 5.96 15.78
C GLN A 144 -2.46 7.10 15.22
N GLN A 145 -3.24 6.83 14.20
CA GLN A 145 -4.06 7.81 13.48
C GLN A 145 -5.03 8.57 14.41
N GLN A 146 -5.53 7.90 15.44
CA GLN A 146 -6.41 8.53 16.43
C GLN A 146 -5.71 9.67 17.21
N LEU A 147 -4.42 9.54 17.52
CA LEU A 147 -3.65 10.58 18.21
C LEU A 147 -3.41 11.78 17.30
N LEU A 148 -3.21 11.54 16.00
CA LEU A 148 -3.09 12.62 15.01
C LEU A 148 -4.40 13.42 14.90
N TYR A 149 -5.54 12.74 14.78
CA TYR A 149 -6.84 13.41 14.71
C TYR A 149 -7.22 14.16 15.98
N ALA A 150 -6.82 13.63 17.14
CA ALA A 150 -7.03 14.31 18.42
C ALA A 150 -6.06 15.49 18.65
N GLY A 151 -5.10 15.71 17.75
CA GLY A 151 -4.06 16.73 17.91
C GLY A 151 -3.04 16.43 19.00
N LEU A 152 -3.05 15.22 19.56
CA LEU A 152 -2.12 14.75 20.59
C LEU A 152 -0.76 14.34 20.04
N LYS A 153 -0.68 14.10 18.74
CA LYS A 153 0.55 13.77 18.00
C LYS A 153 0.61 14.59 16.72
N LYS A 154 1.82 14.97 16.34
CA LYS A 154 2.12 15.61 15.06
C LYS A 154 3.27 14.89 14.38
N GLU A 155 3.23 14.79 13.06
CA GLU A 155 4.30 14.27 12.23
C GLU A 155 4.86 15.36 11.32
N GLU A 156 6.16 15.32 11.09
CA GLU A 156 6.86 16.24 10.18
C GLU A 156 6.67 15.87 8.69
N ALA A 157 5.51 15.29 8.34
CA ALA A 157 5.22 14.73 7.03
C ALA A 157 5.41 15.72 5.89
N GLY A 158 4.99 16.98 6.07
CA GLY A 158 5.16 18.04 5.06
C GLY A 158 6.63 18.33 4.77
N ARG A 159 7.47 18.36 5.79
CA ARG A 159 8.91 18.54 5.66
C ARG A 159 9.58 17.33 5.04
N LEU A 160 9.25 16.13 5.54
CA LEU A 160 9.80 14.87 5.03
C LEU A 160 9.39 14.60 3.57
N ALA A 161 8.24 15.10 3.13
CA ALA A 161 7.82 15.01 1.73
C ALA A 161 8.76 15.79 0.77
N CYS A 162 9.35 16.89 1.25
CA CYS A 162 10.31 17.70 0.48
C CYS A 162 11.71 17.08 0.44
N LEU A 163 12.02 16.15 1.35
CA LEU A 163 13.29 15.45 1.40
C LEU A 163 13.25 14.25 0.45
N GLY A 164 14.41 13.82 -0.03
CA GLY A 164 14.54 12.61 -0.86
C GLY A 164 14.39 11.32 -0.07
N ASP A 165 14.70 10.19 -0.71
CA ASP A 165 14.88 8.93 -0.01
C ASP A 165 16.17 9.00 0.81
N GLY A 166 16.12 8.52 2.05
CA GLY A 166 17.29 8.57 2.95
C GLY A 166 16.93 8.52 4.42
N THR A 167 17.95 8.73 5.24
CA THR A 167 17.86 8.79 6.71
C THR A 167 18.20 10.19 7.19
N TYR A 168 17.35 10.76 8.02
CA TYR A 168 17.46 12.10 8.57
C TYR A 168 17.38 12.05 10.08
N VAL A 169 18.28 12.72 10.75
CA VAL A 169 18.33 12.80 12.21
C VAL A 169 17.90 14.20 12.62
N GLU A 170 16.95 14.27 13.55
CA GLU A 170 16.45 15.50 14.13
C GLU A 170 16.30 15.32 15.63
N ASP A 171 17.11 16.04 16.40
CA ASP A 171 17.23 15.88 17.85
C ASP A 171 17.49 14.40 18.23
N THR A 172 16.52 13.76 18.84
CA THR A 172 16.56 12.36 19.28
C THR A 172 15.78 11.42 18.38
N ILE A 173 15.27 11.91 17.24
CA ILE A 173 14.43 11.12 16.30
C ILE A 173 15.20 10.87 15.01
N ILE A 174 15.15 9.63 14.55
CA ILE A 174 15.66 9.23 13.26
C ILE A 174 14.48 8.94 12.33
N TYR A 175 14.41 9.65 11.22
CA TYR A 175 13.45 9.42 10.15
C TYR A 175 14.15 8.71 8.99
N THR A 176 13.60 7.59 8.55
CA THR A 176 14.03 6.92 7.31
C THR A 176 12.89 6.96 6.31
N THR A 177 13.13 7.57 5.15
CA THR A 177 12.11 7.73 4.11
C THR A 177 12.48 6.95 2.87
N GLN A 178 11.51 6.26 2.27
CA GLN A 178 11.68 5.56 1.01
C GLN A 178 10.42 5.64 0.15
N LYS A 179 10.61 5.96 -1.13
CA LYS A 179 9.51 5.97 -2.11
C LYS A 179 9.04 4.54 -2.39
N VAL A 180 7.71 4.36 -2.42
CA VAL A 180 7.10 3.11 -2.86
C VAL A 180 7.10 3.06 -4.39
N PRO A 181 7.79 2.09 -5.02
CA PRO A 181 7.85 2.01 -6.47
C PRO A 181 6.48 1.97 -7.14
N GLY A 182 6.33 2.71 -8.23
CA GLY A 182 5.07 2.78 -9.01
C GLY A 182 3.92 3.52 -8.33
N SER A 183 4.18 4.20 -7.21
CA SER A 183 3.17 4.99 -6.50
C SER A 183 3.63 6.44 -6.26
N THR A 184 2.75 7.26 -5.68
CA THR A 184 3.08 8.57 -5.11
C THR A 184 3.40 8.50 -3.62
N TRP A 185 3.50 7.30 -3.07
CA TRP A 185 3.64 7.10 -1.65
C TRP A 185 5.09 7.00 -1.21
N ARG A 186 5.29 7.34 0.06
CA ARG A 186 6.52 7.12 0.81
C ARG A 186 6.21 6.35 2.08
N VAL A 187 7.06 5.38 2.38
CA VAL A 187 7.14 4.79 3.71
C VAL A 187 8.07 5.65 4.54
N VAL A 188 7.65 6.01 5.73
CA VAL A 188 8.48 6.70 6.72
C VAL A 188 8.62 5.82 7.95
N GLY A 189 9.85 5.46 8.28
CA GLY A 189 10.21 4.82 9.54
C GLY A 189 10.63 5.88 10.55
N VAL A 190 10.15 5.78 11.78
CA VAL A 190 10.50 6.65 12.91
C VAL A 190 11.14 5.81 13.99
N SER A 191 12.32 6.18 14.45
CA SER A 191 13.00 5.57 15.59
C SER A 191 13.60 6.63 16.51
N TYR A 192 13.91 6.23 17.75
CA TYR A 192 14.38 7.14 18.79
C TYR A 192 15.80 6.76 19.21
N ILE A 193 16.72 7.73 19.22
CA ILE A 193 18.15 7.52 19.54
C ILE A 193 18.33 7.02 20.96
N ASP A 194 17.59 7.58 21.91
CA ASP A 194 17.72 7.26 23.34
C ASP A 194 17.44 5.80 23.66
N GLU A 195 16.58 5.14 22.88
CA GLU A 195 16.29 3.70 23.04
C GLU A 195 17.48 2.84 22.66
N THR A 196 18.09 3.15 21.52
CA THR A 196 19.22 2.37 21.00
C THR A 196 20.46 2.52 21.89
N VAL A 197 20.71 3.72 22.40
CA VAL A 197 21.85 4.01 23.28
C VAL A 197 21.64 3.38 24.66
N ASN A 198 20.43 3.49 25.21
CA ASN A 198 20.13 2.97 26.54
C ASN A 198 20.20 1.44 26.61
N GLU A 199 19.69 0.72 25.61
CA GLU A 199 19.83 -0.74 25.56
C GLU A 199 21.30 -1.18 25.47
N SER A 200 22.08 -0.54 24.60
CA SER A 200 23.52 -0.83 24.48
C SER A 200 24.28 -0.51 25.78
N PHE A 201 23.95 0.59 26.43
CA PHE A 201 24.54 1.00 27.70
C PHE A 201 24.22 0.00 28.82
N TRP A 202 22.99 -0.43 28.96
CA TRP A 202 22.58 -1.41 29.98
C TRP A 202 23.17 -2.80 29.71
N GLN A 203 23.30 -3.20 28.47
CA GLN A 203 23.98 -4.44 28.09
C GLN A 203 25.47 -4.39 28.44
N MET A 204 26.18 -3.30 28.09
CA MET A 204 27.59 -3.10 28.48
C MET A 204 27.77 -3.06 29.99
N THR A 205 26.90 -2.36 30.70
CA THR A 205 26.96 -2.26 32.17
C THR A 205 26.77 -3.62 32.83
N ARG A 206 25.85 -4.47 32.34
CA ARG A 206 25.68 -5.84 32.81
C ARG A 206 26.93 -6.69 32.59
N VAL A 207 27.51 -6.62 31.39
CA VAL A 207 28.74 -7.37 31.06
C VAL A 207 29.88 -6.95 31.98
N ILE A 208 30.06 -5.67 32.24
CA ILE A 208 31.10 -5.14 33.12
C ILE A 208 30.88 -5.58 34.57
N LEU A 209 29.63 -5.54 35.05
CA LEU A 209 29.28 -5.99 36.40
C LEU A 209 29.53 -7.50 36.58
N TYR A 210 29.19 -8.32 35.59
CA TYR A 210 29.44 -9.77 35.65
C TYR A 210 30.94 -10.11 35.54
N ALA A 211 31.70 -9.35 34.72
CA ALA A 211 33.15 -9.56 34.59
C ALA A 211 33.95 -9.07 35.79
N GLY A 212 33.41 -8.10 36.56
CA GLY A 212 34.06 -7.60 37.78
C GLY A 212 33.71 -8.37 39.06
N ALA A 213 32.79 -9.33 38.99
CA ALA A 213 32.36 -10.19 40.11
C ALA A 213 33.03 -11.56 40.11
N LEU A 214 33.94 -11.83 39.17
CA LEU A 214 34.85 -13.01 39.10
C LEU A 214 36.26 -12.62 39.54
#